data_f094fbe8d1a2155484c55f73bdfd361e
#
_entry.id   f094fbe8d1a2155484c55f73bdfd361e
#
_cell.length_a   1.000
_cell.length_b   1.000
_cell.length_c   1.000
_cell.angle_alpha   90.00
_cell.angle_beta   90.00
_cell.angle_gamma   90.00
#
_symmetry.space_group_name_H-M   'P 1'
#
loop_
_entity.id
_entity.type
_entity.pdbx_description
1 polymer ?
#
loop_
_entity_poly.entity_id
_entity_poly.type
_entity_poly.pdbx_seq_one_letter_code
_entity_poly.pdbx_strand_id
1 'polypeptide(L)'
;MARNIDILCAPDPAQVVAERLAAAVREGGHIVLTGGSSVGDAYELAAELEPDWRGVEIWFTDERCVPTDDDRSNYKMVDEKLLSRVQTHRVHRMRGELGREEGSTLYEQELGSLERFDLILLGLGPDGHVASLFPLQPTLDVTERKAIGAEAHLEPFVDRITLTLPMLRRAREIVFFVTGDDKADACARAFDGEPSRETPGSLVRAIRGTTTAILDAAAAARV
;
A
#
# COMPACT_ATOMS: atom_id res chain seq x y z
N MET A 1 -20.84 -8.04 -12.67
CA MET A 1 -20.62 -8.60 -11.30
C MET A 1 -20.62 -7.44 -10.33
N ALA A 2 -21.19 -7.58 -9.13
CA ALA A 2 -21.22 -6.50 -8.15
C ALA A 2 -19.75 -6.08 -7.83
N ARG A 3 -19.51 -4.77 -7.78
CA ARG A 3 -18.23 -4.20 -7.38
C ARG A 3 -17.94 -4.67 -5.96
N ASN A 4 -16.90 -5.45 -5.76
CA ASN A 4 -16.53 -5.97 -4.44
C ASN A 4 -15.63 -4.96 -3.71
N ILE A 5 -16.07 -3.70 -3.64
CA ILE A 5 -15.40 -2.58 -2.98
C ILE A 5 -16.43 -1.63 -2.39
N ASP A 6 -16.23 -1.25 -1.13
CA ASP A 6 -16.97 -0.21 -0.45
C ASP A 6 -16.28 1.14 -0.64
N ILE A 7 -17.02 2.19 -1.00
CA ILE A 7 -16.49 3.53 -1.18
C ILE A 7 -16.98 4.41 -0.03
N LEU A 8 -16.04 4.97 0.70
CA LEU A 8 -16.29 5.88 1.81
C LEU A 8 -15.69 7.25 1.50
N CYS A 9 -16.54 8.21 1.19
CA CYS A 9 -16.12 9.62 1.13
C CYS A 9 -16.20 10.23 2.53
N ALA A 10 -15.06 10.68 3.06
CA ALA A 10 -14.96 11.20 4.42
C ALA A 10 -14.44 12.65 4.41
N PRO A 11 -14.95 13.52 5.31
CA PRO A 11 -14.41 14.88 5.47
C PRO A 11 -12.97 14.90 5.97
N ASP A 12 -12.60 13.90 6.79
CA ASP A 12 -11.25 13.67 7.27
C ASP A 12 -10.88 12.20 7.01
N PRO A 13 -10.42 11.89 5.80
CA PRO A 13 -10.09 10.52 5.44
C PRO A 13 -8.82 10.02 6.15
N ALA A 14 -7.90 10.91 6.57
CA ALA A 14 -6.71 10.53 7.33
C ALA A 14 -7.08 10.00 8.72
N GLN A 15 -8.03 10.65 9.40
CA GLN A 15 -8.55 10.17 10.68
C GLN A 15 -9.19 8.77 10.56
N VAL A 16 -9.99 8.55 9.52
CA VAL A 16 -10.64 7.24 9.28
C VAL A 16 -9.61 6.14 9.04
N VAL A 17 -8.56 6.42 8.27
CA VAL A 17 -7.45 5.47 8.04
C VAL A 17 -6.68 5.21 9.33
N ALA A 18 -6.40 6.24 10.13
CA ALA A 18 -5.72 6.10 11.41
C ALA A 18 -6.51 5.20 12.39
N GLU A 19 -7.82 5.36 12.45
CA GLU A 19 -8.72 4.51 13.28
C GLU A 19 -8.71 3.04 12.81
N ARG A 20 -8.67 2.80 11.48
CA ARG A 20 -8.55 1.46 10.91
C ARG A 20 -7.21 0.81 11.25
N LEU A 21 -6.11 1.56 11.11
CA LEU A 21 -4.78 1.08 11.50
C LEU A 21 -4.72 0.75 12.99
N ALA A 22 -5.18 1.65 13.87
CA ALA A 22 -5.21 1.43 15.31
C ALA A 22 -6.07 0.21 15.70
N ALA A 23 -7.20 0.01 15.03
CA ALA A 23 -8.04 -1.18 15.24
C ALA A 23 -7.31 -2.46 14.83
N ALA A 24 -6.66 -2.48 13.65
CA ALA A 24 -5.90 -3.63 13.18
C ALA A 24 -4.72 -3.96 14.11
N VAL A 25 -4.05 -2.94 14.65
CA VAL A 25 -2.94 -3.13 15.62
C VAL A 25 -3.43 -3.84 16.88
N ARG A 26 -4.61 -3.48 17.39
CA ARG A 26 -5.20 -4.13 18.59
C ARG A 26 -5.58 -5.60 18.34
N GLU A 27 -5.92 -5.94 17.11
CA GLU A 27 -6.19 -7.33 16.70
C GLU A 27 -4.90 -8.15 16.53
N GLY A 28 -3.80 -7.48 16.21
CA GLY A 28 -2.52 -8.12 15.94
C GLY A 28 -2.41 -8.67 14.51
N GLY A 29 -1.28 -9.32 14.21
CA GLY A 29 -1.06 -9.96 12.92
C GLY A 29 -0.13 -9.18 11.98
N HIS A 30 -0.37 -9.24 10.68
CA HIS A 30 0.50 -8.71 9.64
C HIS A 30 -0.14 -7.49 8.96
N ILE A 31 0.45 -6.31 9.15
CA ILE A 31 -0.01 -5.03 8.57
C ILE A 31 0.97 -4.58 7.49
N VAL A 32 0.46 -4.23 6.33
CA VAL A 32 1.26 -3.73 5.21
C VAL A 32 1.02 -2.23 5.04
N LEU A 33 2.10 -1.47 5.09
CA LEU A 33 2.10 -0.01 4.95
C LEU A 33 2.50 0.41 3.53
N THR A 34 2.05 1.56 3.11
CA THR A 34 2.39 2.16 1.81
C THR A 34 3.18 3.45 2.00
N GLY A 35 3.93 3.83 0.99
CA GLY A 35 4.50 5.16 0.87
C GLY A 35 3.52 6.17 0.28
N GLY A 36 4.00 7.39 0.08
CA GLY A 36 3.25 8.47 -0.57
C GLY A 36 3.05 9.68 0.33
N SER A 37 2.87 10.84 -0.30
CA SER A 37 2.77 12.12 0.41
C SER A 37 1.48 12.29 1.22
N SER A 38 0.40 11.62 0.82
CA SER A 38 -0.93 11.79 1.45
C SER A 38 -1.07 11.02 2.76
N VAL A 39 -0.29 9.93 2.97
CA VAL A 39 -0.53 8.99 4.07
C VAL A 39 0.14 9.42 5.38
N GLY A 40 1.06 10.38 5.35
CA GLY A 40 1.85 10.79 6.51
C GLY A 40 0.99 11.22 7.71
N ASP A 41 -0.04 12.03 7.48
CA ASP A 41 -0.93 12.50 8.55
C ASP A 41 -1.71 11.34 9.19
N ALA A 42 -2.14 10.37 8.37
CA ALA A 42 -2.82 9.18 8.90
C ALA A 42 -1.90 8.32 9.78
N TYR A 43 -0.61 8.26 9.48
CA TYR A 43 0.38 7.57 10.30
C TYR A 43 0.65 8.27 11.62
N GLU A 44 0.77 9.59 11.62
CA GLU A 44 0.93 10.37 12.85
C GLU A 44 -0.29 10.20 13.78
N LEU A 45 -1.49 10.32 13.25
CA LEU A 45 -2.73 10.09 13.99
C LEU A 45 -2.84 8.63 14.50
N ALA A 46 -2.43 7.64 13.69
CA ALA A 46 -2.44 6.24 14.12
C ALA A 46 -1.47 5.98 15.29
N ALA A 47 -0.31 6.64 15.29
CA ALA A 47 0.65 6.56 16.39
C ALA A 47 0.10 7.19 17.70
N GLU A 48 -0.68 8.26 17.59
CA GLU A 48 -1.35 8.89 18.73
C GLU A 48 -2.49 8.00 19.28
N LEU A 49 -3.27 7.37 18.40
CA LEU A 49 -4.40 6.52 18.77
C LEU A 49 -3.99 5.18 19.36
N GLU A 50 -2.86 4.65 18.90
CA GLU A 50 -2.31 3.36 19.35
C GLU A 50 -0.79 3.42 19.37
N PRO A 51 -0.15 3.66 20.52
CA PRO A 51 1.31 3.76 20.62
C PRO A 51 2.02 2.40 20.73
N ASP A 52 1.30 1.30 20.97
CA ASP A 52 1.88 -0.04 21.16
C ASP A 52 1.62 -0.96 19.96
N TRP A 53 2.60 -1.04 19.07
CA TRP A 53 2.59 -1.87 17.86
C TRP A 53 3.40 -3.17 18.01
N ARG A 54 3.76 -3.57 19.23
CA ARG A 54 4.55 -4.79 19.47
C ARG A 54 3.81 -6.07 19.10
N GLY A 55 2.48 -6.02 19.04
CA GLY A 55 1.61 -7.14 18.69
C GLY A 55 1.52 -7.45 17.18
N VAL A 56 2.08 -6.60 16.31
CA VAL A 56 1.99 -6.74 14.86
C VAL A 56 3.35 -6.89 14.19
N GLU A 57 3.34 -7.48 13.01
CA GLU A 57 4.45 -7.51 12.06
C GLU A 57 4.17 -6.51 10.94
N ILE A 58 5.09 -5.57 10.73
CA ILE A 58 4.94 -4.46 9.79
C ILE A 58 5.67 -4.78 8.50
N TRP A 59 4.98 -4.67 7.39
CA TRP A 59 5.44 -4.93 6.03
C TRP A 59 5.24 -3.70 5.16
N PHE A 60 5.78 -3.71 3.94
CA PHE A 60 5.65 -2.62 2.97
C PHE A 60 5.05 -3.13 1.65
N THR A 61 4.25 -2.29 0.99
CA THR A 61 3.68 -2.59 -0.32
C THR A 61 4.74 -2.57 -1.42
N ASP A 62 5.62 -1.59 -1.34
CA ASP A 62 6.71 -1.34 -2.28
C ASP A 62 7.78 -0.44 -1.64
N GLU A 63 8.94 -0.40 -2.26
CA GLU A 63 10.03 0.50 -1.87
C GLU A 63 10.81 0.95 -3.11
N ARG A 64 11.42 2.11 -2.99
CA ARG A 64 12.33 2.67 -3.97
C ARG A 64 13.72 2.11 -3.74
N CYS A 65 14.42 1.75 -4.83
CA CYS A 65 15.79 1.25 -4.76
C CYS A 65 16.79 2.40 -4.55
N VAL A 66 16.78 2.92 -3.33
CA VAL A 66 17.62 4.01 -2.84
C VAL A 66 18.11 3.68 -1.42
N PRO A 67 19.13 4.40 -0.89
CA PRO A 67 19.50 4.31 0.52
C PRO A 67 18.31 4.63 1.45
N THR A 68 18.33 4.07 2.67
CA THR A 68 17.23 4.23 3.64
C THR A 68 17.05 5.65 4.17
N ASP A 69 18.06 6.51 4.02
CA ASP A 69 18.05 7.92 4.41
C ASP A 69 17.73 8.88 3.25
N ASP A 70 17.52 8.36 2.03
CA ASP A 70 17.11 9.15 0.86
C ASP A 70 15.64 9.60 1.01
N ASP A 71 15.35 10.85 0.66
CA ASP A 71 14.00 11.44 0.76
C ASP A 71 12.95 10.72 -0.11
N ARG A 72 13.39 9.91 -1.06
CA ARG A 72 12.51 9.07 -1.89
C ARG A 72 12.15 7.73 -1.24
N SER A 73 12.78 7.34 -0.13
CA SER A 73 12.50 6.06 0.55
C SER A 73 11.13 6.08 1.21
N ASN A 74 10.34 5.06 0.93
CA ASN A 74 9.07 4.81 1.64
C ASN A 74 9.34 4.47 3.10
N TYR A 75 10.38 3.67 3.38
CA TYR A 75 10.78 3.31 4.74
C TYR A 75 11.11 4.55 5.56
N LYS A 76 11.93 5.49 5.02
CA LYS A 76 12.25 6.73 5.73
C LYS A 76 10.99 7.49 6.13
N MET A 77 10.09 7.72 5.18
CA MET A 77 8.85 8.45 5.45
C MET A 77 8.00 7.75 6.53
N VAL A 78 7.85 6.42 6.44
CA VAL A 78 7.09 5.65 7.44
C VAL A 78 7.80 5.66 8.81
N ASP A 79 9.13 5.62 8.83
CA ASP A 79 9.90 5.71 10.07
C ASP A 79 9.68 7.05 10.75
N GLU A 80 9.81 8.17 10.03
CA GLU A 80 9.62 9.52 10.55
C GLU A 80 8.17 9.78 11.02
N LYS A 81 7.18 9.25 10.30
CA LYS A 81 5.76 9.52 10.54
C LYS A 81 5.09 8.55 11.52
N LEU A 82 5.64 7.34 11.67
CA LEU A 82 5.02 6.28 12.47
C LEU A 82 6.02 5.52 13.34
N LEU A 83 7.02 4.82 12.76
CA LEU A 83 7.79 3.82 13.49
C LEU A 83 8.61 4.41 14.65
N SER A 84 9.16 5.62 14.47
CA SER A 84 9.88 6.34 15.52
C SER A 84 8.99 6.85 16.66
N ARG A 85 7.66 6.82 16.47
CA ARG A 85 6.66 7.33 17.42
C ARG A 85 5.95 6.24 18.21
N VAL A 86 6.08 4.97 17.79
CA VAL A 86 5.40 3.84 18.39
C VAL A 86 6.38 2.81 18.95
N GLN A 87 5.91 1.96 19.85
CA GLN A 87 6.70 0.83 20.32
C GLN A 87 6.54 -0.34 19.34
N THR A 88 7.55 -0.61 18.54
CA THR A 88 7.58 -1.73 17.60
C THR A 88 8.96 -2.36 17.53
N HIS A 89 9.06 -3.62 17.09
CA HIS A 89 10.33 -4.33 16.89
C HIS A 89 10.29 -5.40 15.79
N ARG A 90 9.16 -5.51 15.06
CA ARG A 90 8.98 -6.46 13.97
C ARG A 90 8.66 -5.71 12.68
N VAL A 91 9.69 -5.12 12.09
CA VAL A 91 9.58 -4.33 10.86
C VAL A 91 10.35 -5.03 9.75
N HIS A 92 9.65 -5.52 8.76
CA HIS A 92 10.15 -6.18 7.56
C HIS A 92 10.23 -5.17 6.43
N ARG A 93 11.36 -4.51 6.29
CA ARG A 93 11.54 -3.53 5.23
C ARG A 93 12.06 -4.16 3.94
N MET A 94 11.66 -3.62 2.81
CA MET A 94 12.28 -3.93 1.53
C MET A 94 13.66 -3.26 1.46
N ARG A 95 14.70 -4.03 1.17
CA ARG A 95 16.09 -3.54 1.13
C ARG A 95 16.41 -2.90 -0.21
N GLY A 96 15.84 -1.73 -0.47
CA GLY A 96 16.01 -0.99 -1.72
C GLY A 96 17.47 -0.63 -2.03
N GLU A 97 18.28 -0.40 -1.01
CA GLU A 97 19.71 -0.11 -1.12
C GLU A 97 20.52 -1.25 -1.78
N LEU A 98 20.00 -2.46 -1.85
CA LEU A 98 20.61 -3.60 -2.52
C LEU A 98 20.19 -3.73 -4.00
N GLY A 99 19.33 -2.82 -4.47
CA GLY A 99 18.76 -2.89 -5.81
C GLY A 99 17.56 -3.84 -5.92
N ARG A 100 16.88 -3.77 -7.07
CA ARG A 100 15.59 -4.42 -7.25
C ARG A 100 15.63 -5.95 -7.24
N GLU A 101 16.70 -6.56 -7.76
CA GLU A 101 16.79 -8.02 -7.89
C GLU A 101 17.11 -8.68 -6.54
N GLU A 102 18.18 -8.22 -5.87
CA GLU A 102 18.59 -8.76 -4.58
C GLU A 102 17.58 -8.41 -3.51
N GLY A 103 17.16 -7.14 -3.43
CA GLY A 103 16.18 -6.68 -2.44
C GLY A 103 14.84 -7.41 -2.54
N SER A 104 14.32 -7.64 -3.76
CA SER A 104 13.06 -8.40 -3.93
C SER A 104 13.22 -9.88 -3.57
N THR A 105 14.39 -10.48 -3.86
CA THR A 105 14.66 -11.87 -3.50
C THR A 105 14.72 -12.05 -1.98
N LEU A 106 15.37 -11.14 -1.26
CA LEU A 106 15.42 -11.18 0.20
C LEU A 106 14.02 -10.97 0.82
N TYR A 107 13.24 -10.03 0.28
CA TYR A 107 11.88 -9.80 0.77
C TYR A 107 10.95 -11.00 0.52
N GLU A 108 11.09 -11.66 -0.63
CA GLU A 108 10.42 -12.93 -0.92
C GLU A 108 10.75 -14.01 0.12
N GLN A 109 12.02 -14.11 0.52
CA GLN A 109 12.45 -15.05 1.56
C GLN A 109 11.89 -14.70 2.94
N GLU A 110 11.84 -13.41 3.30
CA GLU A 110 11.23 -12.96 4.56
C GLU A 110 9.72 -13.25 4.60
N LEU A 111 9.01 -13.03 3.49
CA LEU A 111 7.61 -13.41 3.35
C LEU A 111 7.38 -14.93 3.53
N GLY A 112 8.36 -15.75 3.18
CA GLY A 112 8.40 -17.19 3.48
C GLY A 112 7.07 -17.90 3.21
N SER A 113 6.49 -18.50 4.26
CA SER A 113 5.22 -19.22 4.22
C SER A 113 3.99 -18.32 4.46
N LEU A 114 4.16 -17.00 4.64
CA LEU A 114 3.03 -16.09 4.85
C LEU A 114 2.07 -16.14 3.66
N GLU A 115 0.85 -16.56 3.89
CA GLU A 115 -0.15 -16.71 2.83
C GLU A 115 -1.07 -15.50 2.69
N ARG A 116 -1.23 -14.70 3.76
CA ARG A 116 -2.20 -13.62 3.81
C ARG A 116 -1.82 -12.56 4.86
N PHE A 117 -2.07 -11.31 4.53
CA PHE A 117 -2.00 -10.19 5.47
C PHE A 117 -3.35 -9.98 6.19
N ASP A 118 -3.31 -9.31 7.33
CA ASP A 118 -4.51 -8.90 8.04
C ASP A 118 -5.04 -7.58 7.50
N LEU A 119 -4.17 -6.58 7.31
CA LEU A 119 -4.52 -5.32 6.66
C LEU A 119 -3.44 -4.91 5.65
N ILE A 120 -3.87 -4.46 4.48
CA ILE A 120 -3.01 -3.77 3.50
C ILE A 120 -3.55 -2.36 3.29
N LEU A 121 -2.71 -1.35 3.55
CA LEU A 121 -2.97 0.02 3.17
C LEU A 121 -2.33 0.32 1.81
N LEU A 122 -3.08 0.94 0.90
CA LEU A 122 -2.68 1.25 -0.47
C LEU A 122 -2.99 2.70 -0.82
N GLY A 123 -2.10 3.34 -1.56
CA GLY A 123 -2.42 4.54 -2.34
C GLY A 123 -2.90 4.18 -3.75
N LEU A 124 -3.22 5.21 -4.54
CA LEU A 124 -3.53 5.09 -5.96
C LEU A 124 -2.80 6.20 -6.72
N GLY A 125 -2.02 5.84 -7.74
CA GLY A 125 -1.37 6.79 -8.61
C GLY A 125 -2.35 7.49 -9.56
N PRO A 126 -2.02 8.66 -10.12
CA PRO A 126 -2.89 9.37 -11.06
C PRO A 126 -3.08 8.60 -12.39
N ASP A 127 -2.13 7.74 -12.74
CA ASP A 127 -2.21 6.80 -13.86
C ASP A 127 -2.98 5.51 -13.51
N GLY A 128 -3.34 5.29 -12.24
CA GLY A 128 -4.03 4.12 -11.74
C GLY A 128 -3.12 3.01 -11.23
N HIS A 129 -1.79 3.25 -11.11
CA HIS A 129 -0.88 2.28 -10.50
C HIS A 129 -1.17 2.09 -9.01
N VAL A 130 -0.78 0.95 -8.46
CA VAL A 130 -0.87 0.60 -7.05
C VAL A 130 0.42 -0.07 -6.61
N ALA A 131 0.93 0.26 -5.41
CA ALA A 131 2.30 -0.08 -5.04
C ALA A 131 3.28 0.35 -6.15
N SER A 132 4.13 -0.53 -6.69
CA SER A 132 4.89 -0.25 -7.92
C SER A 132 4.49 -1.17 -9.09
N LEU A 133 3.19 -1.48 -9.18
CA LEU A 133 2.55 -2.16 -10.31
C LEU A 133 1.95 -1.12 -11.27
N PHE A 134 2.68 -0.81 -12.34
CA PHE A 134 2.32 0.23 -13.30
C PHE A 134 1.43 -0.29 -14.44
N PRO A 135 0.64 0.60 -15.10
CA PRO A 135 -0.21 0.24 -16.21
C PRO A 135 0.52 -0.53 -17.32
N LEU A 136 -0.12 -1.61 -17.79
CA LEU A 136 0.30 -2.44 -18.94
C LEU A 136 1.66 -3.13 -18.78
N GLN A 137 2.33 -3.04 -17.61
CA GLN A 137 3.65 -3.64 -17.42
C GLN A 137 3.58 -5.16 -17.22
N PRO A 138 4.62 -5.91 -17.64
CA PRO A 138 4.71 -7.35 -17.44
C PRO A 138 4.67 -7.78 -15.98
N THR A 139 5.02 -6.90 -15.04
CA THR A 139 4.94 -7.15 -13.59
C THR A 139 3.52 -7.53 -13.12
N LEU A 140 2.48 -7.13 -13.86
CA LEU A 140 1.09 -7.50 -13.59
C LEU A 140 0.79 -8.99 -13.88
N ASP A 141 1.64 -9.68 -14.64
CA ASP A 141 1.45 -11.08 -15.02
C ASP A 141 2.19 -12.05 -14.11
N VAL A 142 2.99 -11.54 -13.16
CA VAL A 142 3.76 -12.39 -12.26
C VAL A 142 2.85 -13.01 -11.21
N THR A 143 2.75 -14.34 -11.22
CA THR A 143 1.86 -15.11 -10.32
C THR A 143 2.61 -16.02 -9.36
N GLU A 144 3.87 -16.39 -9.67
CA GLU A 144 4.64 -17.39 -8.94
C GLU A 144 5.46 -16.81 -7.78
N ARG A 145 5.53 -15.48 -7.68
CA ARG A 145 6.28 -14.78 -6.64
C ARG A 145 5.37 -13.87 -5.82
N LYS A 146 5.77 -13.60 -4.57
CA LYS A 146 5.10 -12.66 -3.66
C LYS A 146 5.64 -11.24 -3.78
N ALA A 147 6.94 -11.11 -4.05
CA ALA A 147 7.62 -9.84 -4.27
C ALA A 147 8.57 -9.90 -5.47
N ILE A 148 8.69 -8.79 -6.19
CA ILE A 148 9.49 -8.67 -7.41
C ILE A 148 10.16 -7.30 -7.50
N GLY A 149 11.21 -7.23 -8.33
CA GLY A 149 11.75 -5.97 -8.84
C GLY A 149 10.86 -5.39 -9.94
N ALA A 150 10.77 -4.08 -10.01
CA ALA A 150 10.02 -3.34 -11.03
C ALA A 150 10.79 -2.10 -11.49
N GLU A 151 10.57 -1.68 -12.73
CA GLU A 151 11.03 -0.39 -13.26
C GLU A 151 9.98 0.69 -12.95
N ALA A 152 10.43 1.92 -12.68
CA ALA A 152 9.52 3.02 -12.49
C ALA A 152 9.03 3.58 -13.83
N HIS A 153 7.73 3.79 -13.92
CA HIS A 153 7.08 4.45 -15.06
C HIS A 153 6.47 5.81 -14.69
N LEU A 154 6.70 6.25 -13.45
CA LEU A 154 6.34 7.57 -12.93
C LEU A 154 7.42 8.04 -11.96
N GLU A 155 7.57 9.35 -11.77
CA GLU A 155 8.50 9.94 -10.81
C GLU A 155 8.32 9.37 -9.38
N PRO A 156 9.41 9.20 -8.65
CA PRO A 156 10.82 9.32 -9.08
C PRO A 156 11.24 8.09 -9.92
N PHE A 157 11.95 8.35 -11.03
CA PHE A 157 12.42 7.31 -11.96
C PHE A 157 13.62 6.54 -11.37
N VAL A 158 13.37 5.76 -10.34
CA VAL A 158 14.33 4.83 -9.74
C VAL A 158 13.68 3.45 -9.65
N ASP A 159 14.46 2.39 -9.75
CA ASP A 159 13.99 1.02 -9.62
C ASP A 159 13.20 0.81 -8.31
N ARG A 160 12.34 -0.18 -8.31
CA ARG A 160 11.41 -0.52 -7.22
C ARG A 160 11.54 -1.97 -6.81
N ILE A 161 11.15 -2.23 -5.56
CA ILE A 161 10.71 -3.54 -5.10
C ILE A 161 9.22 -3.42 -4.81
N THR A 162 8.41 -4.41 -5.17
CA THR A 162 6.96 -4.36 -4.98
C THR A 162 6.38 -5.72 -4.65
N LEU A 163 5.31 -5.75 -3.85
CA LEU A 163 4.45 -6.93 -3.75
C LEU A 163 3.76 -7.17 -5.11
N THR A 164 3.55 -8.44 -5.45
CA THR A 164 2.85 -8.84 -6.67
C THR A 164 1.34 -8.69 -6.54
N LEU A 165 0.64 -8.63 -7.67
CA LEU A 165 -0.82 -8.56 -7.69
C LEU A 165 -1.49 -9.71 -6.92
N PRO A 166 -1.08 -10.99 -7.05
CA PRO A 166 -1.63 -12.07 -6.22
C PRO A 166 -1.44 -11.86 -4.72
N MET A 167 -0.28 -11.32 -4.30
CA MET A 167 -0.01 -11.12 -2.87
C MET A 167 -0.80 -9.95 -2.30
N LEU A 168 -0.93 -8.83 -3.04
CA LEU A 168 -1.78 -7.70 -2.66
C LEU A 168 -3.26 -8.10 -2.48
N ARG A 169 -3.73 -9.10 -3.21
CA ARG A 169 -5.12 -9.59 -3.11
C ARG A 169 -5.36 -10.55 -1.94
N ARG A 170 -4.29 -11.01 -1.28
CA ARG A 170 -4.35 -11.93 -0.14
C ARG A 170 -4.31 -11.16 1.18
N ALA A 171 -5.41 -10.46 1.48
CA ALA A 171 -5.60 -9.76 2.74
C ALA A 171 -7.00 -10.04 3.32
N ARG A 172 -7.16 -9.85 4.63
CA ARG A 172 -8.48 -9.79 5.26
C ARG A 172 -9.15 -8.48 4.97
N GLU A 173 -8.36 -7.39 5.02
CA GLU A 173 -8.82 -6.05 4.69
C GLU A 173 -7.81 -5.37 3.76
N ILE A 174 -8.32 -4.78 2.68
CA ILE A 174 -7.58 -3.86 1.81
C ILE A 174 -8.22 -2.49 1.96
N VAL A 175 -7.41 -1.51 2.31
CA VAL A 175 -7.83 -0.11 2.43
C VAL A 175 -7.07 0.71 1.39
N PHE A 176 -7.77 1.27 0.43
CA PHE A 176 -7.24 2.34 -0.39
C PHE A 176 -7.45 3.67 0.33
N PHE A 177 -6.39 4.45 0.43
CA PHE A 177 -6.44 5.82 0.91
C PHE A 177 -6.01 6.77 -0.21
N VAL A 178 -6.95 7.58 -0.69
CA VAL A 178 -6.73 8.45 -1.85
C VAL A 178 -7.32 9.82 -1.61
N THR A 179 -6.51 10.86 -1.79
CA THR A 179 -6.89 12.26 -1.63
C THR A 179 -6.40 13.09 -2.83
N GLY A 180 -7.12 14.17 -3.12
CA GLY A 180 -6.76 15.14 -4.15
C GLY A 180 -7.51 14.97 -5.47
N ASP A 181 -7.71 16.09 -6.15
CA ASP A 181 -8.44 16.19 -7.42
C ASP A 181 -7.70 15.55 -8.59
N ASP A 182 -6.38 15.51 -8.53
CA ASP A 182 -5.52 14.83 -9.51
C ASP A 182 -5.74 13.31 -9.56
N LYS A 183 -6.42 12.74 -8.55
CA LYS A 183 -6.75 11.32 -8.43
C LYS A 183 -8.18 10.98 -8.87
N ALA A 184 -9.04 11.96 -9.11
CA ALA A 184 -10.47 11.71 -9.38
C ALA A 184 -10.71 10.78 -10.58
N ASP A 185 -9.95 10.97 -11.68
CA ASP A 185 -10.04 10.09 -12.86
C ASP A 185 -9.53 8.67 -12.59
N ALA A 186 -8.45 8.55 -11.83
CA ALA A 186 -7.91 7.25 -11.44
C ALA A 186 -8.88 6.52 -10.50
N CYS A 187 -9.51 7.22 -9.55
CA CYS A 187 -10.53 6.67 -8.67
C CYS A 187 -11.73 6.14 -9.46
N ALA A 188 -12.27 6.91 -10.41
CA ALA A 188 -13.36 6.45 -11.27
C ALA A 188 -12.99 5.18 -12.03
N ARG A 189 -11.82 5.14 -12.69
CA ARG A 189 -11.36 3.95 -13.40
C ARG A 189 -11.11 2.76 -12.47
N ALA A 190 -10.53 3.00 -11.28
CA ALA A 190 -10.16 1.94 -10.36
C ALA A 190 -11.35 1.36 -9.60
N PHE A 191 -12.31 2.20 -9.17
CA PHE A 191 -13.34 1.81 -8.22
C PHE A 191 -14.73 1.69 -8.85
N ASP A 192 -14.97 2.40 -9.95
CA ASP A 192 -16.26 2.40 -10.69
C ASP A 192 -16.16 1.67 -12.04
N GLY A 193 -14.98 1.59 -12.65
CA GLY A 193 -14.72 0.95 -13.92
C GLY A 193 -14.62 -0.58 -13.86
N GLU A 194 -14.55 -1.21 -15.04
CA GLU A 194 -14.23 -2.63 -15.15
C GLU A 194 -12.74 -2.88 -14.85
N PRO A 195 -12.40 -4.07 -14.29
CA PRO A 195 -11.00 -4.43 -14.04
C PRO A 195 -10.15 -4.37 -15.31
N SER A 196 -9.07 -3.61 -15.29
CA SER A 196 -8.22 -3.38 -16.45
C SER A 196 -6.75 -3.29 -16.08
N ARG A 197 -5.88 -3.79 -16.97
CA ARG A 197 -4.42 -3.62 -16.85
C ARG A 197 -3.97 -2.17 -17.08
N GLU A 198 -4.81 -1.36 -17.69
CA GLU A 198 -4.58 0.10 -17.83
C GLU A 198 -4.77 0.84 -16.51
N THR A 199 -5.43 0.19 -15.54
CA THR A 199 -5.65 0.74 -14.20
C THR A 199 -5.41 -0.36 -13.16
N PRO A 200 -4.15 -0.65 -12.79
CA PRO A 200 -3.82 -1.75 -11.87
C PRO A 200 -4.58 -1.74 -10.55
N GLY A 201 -4.92 -0.55 -10.01
CA GLY A 201 -5.78 -0.41 -8.84
C GLY A 201 -7.16 -1.08 -8.99
N SER A 202 -7.68 -1.21 -10.22
CA SER A 202 -8.95 -1.91 -10.49
C SER A 202 -8.84 -3.43 -10.31
N LEU A 203 -7.62 -3.99 -10.39
CA LEU A 203 -7.35 -5.41 -10.26
C LEU A 203 -7.19 -5.86 -8.80
N VAL A 204 -7.01 -4.91 -7.86
CA VAL A 204 -6.76 -5.23 -6.45
C VAL A 204 -8.06 -5.21 -5.65
N ARG A 205 -8.55 -6.40 -5.37
CA ARG A 205 -9.68 -6.68 -4.48
C ARG A 205 -9.34 -7.89 -3.61
N ALA A 206 -9.68 -7.87 -2.34
CA ALA A 206 -9.47 -8.99 -1.45
C ALA A 206 -10.20 -10.24 -1.97
N ILE A 207 -9.48 -11.37 -2.11
CA ILE A 207 -10.07 -12.64 -2.59
C ILE A 207 -11.04 -13.21 -1.55
N ARG A 208 -10.70 -13.08 -0.28
CA ARG A 208 -11.50 -13.56 0.87
C ARG A 208 -11.41 -12.54 2.00
N GLY A 209 -12.06 -11.39 1.82
CA GLY A 209 -12.00 -10.28 2.75
C GLY A 209 -12.76 -9.08 2.23
N THR A 210 -12.52 -7.93 2.80
CA THR A 210 -13.13 -6.65 2.42
C THR A 210 -12.14 -5.76 1.68
N THR A 211 -12.66 -4.92 0.79
CA THR A 211 -11.90 -3.85 0.15
C THR A 211 -12.68 -2.56 0.32
N THR A 212 -12.04 -1.54 0.86
CA THR A 212 -12.62 -0.22 1.08
C THR A 212 -11.74 0.85 0.44
N ALA A 213 -12.33 1.78 -0.28
CA ALA A 213 -11.68 3.01 -0.72
C ALA A 213 -12.13 4.17 0.19
N ILE A 214 -11.20 4.76 0.91
CA ILE A 214 -11.41 5.94 1.76
C ILE A 214 -10.89 7.15 0.99
N LEU A 215 -11.81 8.04 0.61
CA LEU A 215 -11.56 9.15 -0.29
C LEU A 215 -11.92 10.48 0.38
N ASP A 216 -11.22 11.54 0.00
CA ASP A 216 -11.74 12.91 0.21
C ASP A 216 -12.76 13.27 -0.90
N ALA A 217 -13.43 14.42 -0.73
CA ALA A 217 -14.43 14.87 -1.70
C ALA A 217 -13.83 15.14 -3.09
N ALA A 218 -12.55 15.55 -3.16
CA ALA A 218 -11.89 15.85 -4.41
C ALA A 218 -11.56 14.57 -5.20
N ALA A 219 -10.99 13.57 -4.54
CA ALA A 219 -10.72 12.26 -5.16
C ALA A 219 -12.01 11.51 -5.53
N ALA A 220 -13.11 11.72 -4.78
CA ALA A 220 -14.40 11.09 -5.01
C ALA A 220 -15.26 11.79 -6.09
N ALA A 221 -14.82 12.92 -6.64
CA ALA A 221 -15.64 13.77 -7.51
C ALA A 221 -16.18 13.11 -8.78
N ARG A 222 -15.63 11.95 -9.17
CA ARG A 222 -16.02 11.20 -10.38
C ARG A 222 -16.39 9.74 -10.11
N VAL A 223 -16.55 9.34 -8.84
CA VAL A 223 -16.91 7.97 -8.42
C VAL A 223 -18.39 7.87 -8.09
#